data_bd7273ab8543b4b2e767d78cd20e9edd
#
_entry.id   bd7273ab8543b4b2e767d78cd20e9edd
#
_cell.length_a   1.000
_cell.length_b   1.000
_cell.length_c   1.000
_cell.angle_alpha   90.00
_cell.angle_beta   90.00
_cell.angle_gamma   90.00
#
_symmetry.space_group_name_H-M   'P 1'
#
loop_
_entity.id
_entity.type
_entity.pdbx_description
1 polymer ?
#
loop_
_entity_poly.entity_id
_entity_poly.type
_entity_poly.pdbx_seq_one_letter_code
_entity_poly.pdbx_strand_id
1 'polypeptide(L)'
;MKSSHDIYRIVRSSLLLNVLFVVLLPCRLFADSVAGSDLTSSGRDLSINGYFSAKYVYRTAETNDTRFTDQDIFGELRIDATTPKDNKYEFHFFGTLRDDLDGQSSGATFDPLKDIGNTYQSHAHGYLYEAHLDINNPFPHVAQVRLGRQSGTRDEPVFFDGAAADINAASKLNLTLYGGVAVHLYEIGYHWGDDALAGAGLDYSPVRSTKISLDYLSVSDARSYSPVTTERDQMTSLKIWQSFSDLTKASVKYRYLNSEPRDLSLRALSSFPEADTEVNINYFRQFRVQNELTNELALYYDILGQSSPYQSYDVKARKLFGSHYAVDIGYFKRALLDDDQKSAFDQDYNRAFLLFELIDLPMDGLSFTLIAERWKTTGRDYYSAGLDMGYAFKSVKNARISAGTYYSLYKYDYYIEPGVRQNVRTYYVNGRYPLGRSLSINGSYEYEHSLENYQTLKLGMRYDF
;
A
#
# COMPACT_ATOMS: atom_id res chain seq x y z
N MET A 1 2.31 46.18 -9.49
CA MET A 1 3.45 45.43 -10.02
C MET A 1 3.22 43.97 -9.59
N LYS A 2 2.87 43.05 -10.50
CA LYS A 2 2.82 41.65 -10.21
C LYS A 2 4.26 41.16 -9.96
N SER A 3 4.50 40.51 -8.84
CA SER A 3 5.82 40.09 -8.42
C SER A 3 6.41 39.13 -9.46
N SER A 4 7.73 39.21 -9.67
CA SER A 4 8.47 38.28 -10.55
C SER A 4 8.25 36.81 -10.19
N HIS A 5 7.85 36.51 -8.96
CA HIS A 5 7.46 35.20 -8.47
C HIS A 5 6.21 34.63 -9.15
N ASP A 6 5.19 35.45 -9.44
CA ASP A 6 3.95 34.97 -10.08
C ASP A 6 4.19 34.61 -11.56
N ILE A 7 5.07 35.34 -12.23
CA ILE A 7 5.46 35.05 -13.62
C ILE A 7 6.28 33.74 -13.68
N TYR A 8 7.17 33.53 -12.72
CA TYR A 8 7.96 32.29 -12.63
C TYR A 8 7.07 31.05 -12.37
N ARG A 9 6.04 31.18 -11.52
CA ARG A 9 5.05 30.13 -11.28
C ARG A 9 4.24 29.77 -12.53
N ILE A 10 3.78 30.77 -13.29
CA ILE A 10 3.01 30.56 -14.53
C ILE A 10 3.89 29.92 -15.61
N VAL A 11 5.14 30.33 -15.75
CA VAL A 11 6.08 29.77 -16.70
C VAL A 11 6.44 28.31 -16.34
N ARG A 12 6.62 28.02 -15.05
CA ARG A 12 6.89 26.65 -14.58
C ARG A 12 5.70 25.72 -14.78
N SER A 13 4.48 26.20 -14.52
CA SER A 13 3.24 25.44 -14.80
C SER A 13 3.04 25.15 -16.29
N SER A 14 3.38 26.10 -17.15
CA SER A 14 3.33 25.89 -18.63
C SER A 14 4.44 24.96 -19.13
N LEU A 15 5.61 24.96 -18.49
CA LEU A 15 6.70 24.03 -18.81
C LEU A 15 6.32 22.59 -18.42
N LEU A 16 5.64 22.42 -17.29
CA LEU A 16 5.13 21.13 -16.83
C LEU A 16 4.02 20.57 -17.71
N LEU A 17 3.10 21.41 -18.20
CA LEU A 17 2.12 21.00 -19.20
C LEU A 17 2.81 20.58 -20.50
N ASN A 18 3.88 21.26 -20.88
CA ASN A 18 4.69 20.89 -22.05
C ASN A 18 5.53 19.62 -21.83
N VAL A 19 6.07 19.40 -20.63
CA VAL A 19 6.76 18.16 -20.26
C VAL A 19 5.76 16.99 -20.24
N LEU A 20 4.55 17.19 -19.71
CA LEU A 20 3.47 16.21 -19.78
C LEU A 20 3.10 15.88 -21.23
N PHE A 21 3.04 16.91 -22.10
CA PHE A 21 2.77 16.74 -23.53
C PHE A 21 3.95 16.07 -24.28
N VAL A 22 5.20 16.40 -23.92
CA VAL A 22 6.40 15.83 -24.51
C VAL A 22 6.63 14.38 -24.08
N VAL A 23 6.21 14.01 -22.86
CA VAL A 23 6.26 12.60 -22.40
C VAL A 23 5.09 11.80 -22.97
N LEU A 24 3.92 12.39 -23.15
CA LEU A 24 2.76 11.69 -23.73
C LEU A 24 2.83 11.52 -25.25
N LEU A 25 3.45 12.45 -25.98
CA LEU A 25 3.62 12.32 -27.43
C LEU A 25 4.51 11.13 -27.83
N PRO A 26 5.69 10.90 -27.21
CA PRO A 26 6.48 9.71 -27.47
C PRO A 26 5.77 8.41 -27.07
N CYS A 27 5.04 8.39 -25.95
CA CYS A 27 4.28 7.20 -25.55
C CYS A 27 3.19 6.85 -26.57
N ARG A 28 2.51 7.85 -27.14
CA ARG A 28 1.53 7.63 -28.20
C ARG A 28 2.20 7.19 -29.50
N LEU A 29 3.30 7.83 -29.89
CA LEU A 29 4.10 7.45 -31.05
C LEU A 29 4.76 6.08 -30.88
N PHE A 30 5.17 5.73 -29.66
CA PHE A 30 5.72 4.41 -29.34
C PHE A 30 4.62 3.33 -29.33
N ALA A 31 3.46 3.61 -28.74
CA ALA A 31 2.30 2.72 -28.77
C ALA A 31 1.76 2.53 -30.19
N ASP A 32 1.64 3.61 -30.97
CA ASP A 32 1.21 3.54 -32.37
C ASP A 32 2.28 2.90 -33.26
N SER A 33 3.59 3.07 -32.96
CA SER A 33 4.68 2.41 -33.71
C SER A 33 4.81 0.92 -33.32
N VAL A 34 4.52 0.54 -32.11
CA VAL A 34 4.48 -0.86 -31.66
C VAL A 34 3.18 -1.54 -32.12
N ALA A 35 2.05 -0.83 -32.12
CA ALA A 35 0.77 -1.34 -32.62
C ALA A 35 0.70 -1.35 -34.18
N GLY A 36 1.51 -0.53 -34.87
CA GLY A 36 1.53 -0.40 -36.34
C GLY A 36 2.73 -1.02 -37.04
N SER A 37 3.75 -1.44 -36.31
CA SER A 37 4.85 -2.20 -36.91
C SER A 37 4.51 -3.70 -36.85
N ASP A 38 4.07 -4.23 -38.01
CA ASP A 38 4.28 -5.64 -38.31
C ASP A 38 5.79 -5.94 -38.18
N LEU A 39 6.25 -6.19 -36.96
CA LEU A 39 7.52 -6.84 -36.69
C LEU A 39 7.42 -8.32 -37.08
N THR A 40 6.86 -8.57 -38.27
CA THR A 40 6.87 -9.87 -38.95
C THR A 40 8.24 -10.13 -39.57
N SER A 41 9.26 -10.25 -38.75
CA SER A 41 10.45 -10.99 -39.13
C SER A 41 10.88 -11.88 -37.98
N SER A 42 10.58 -13.16 -38.15
CA SER A 42 10.88 -14.30 -37.29
C SER A 42 10.04 -14.45 -36.02
N GLY A 43 8.75 -14.82 -36.13
CA GLY A 43 8.09 -15.88 -35.37
C GLY A 43 7.98 -15.80 -33.84
N ARG A 44 8.27 -14.69 -33.19
CA ARG A 44 8.05 -14.50 -31.74
C ARG A 44 7.30 -13.19 -31.51
N ASP A 45 5.98 -13.28 -31.49
CA ASP A 45 5.16 -12.16 -31.08
C ASP A 45 5.43 -11.89 -29.58
N LEU A 46 5.83 -10.68 -29.21
CA LEU A 46 5.98 -10.23 -27.84
C LEU A 46 4.68 -9.53 -27.44
N SER A 47 4.05 -9.98 -26.35
CA SER A 47 2.91 -9.28 -25.77
C SER A 47 3.42 -8.29 -24.73
N ILE A 48 3.12 -7.02 -24.93
CA ILE A 48 3.47 -5.93 -23.98
C ILE A 48 2.18 -5.36 -23.44
N ASN A 49 2.07 -5.33 -22.11
CA ASN A 49 0.99 -4.70 -21.38
C ASN A 49 1.59 -3.80 -20.32
N GLY A 50 0.86 -2.79 -19.93
CA GLY A 50 1.33 -1.92 -18.87
C GLY A 50 0.47 -0.71 -18.67
N TYR A 51 0.95 0.18 -17.85
CA TYR A 51 0.33 1.49 -17.70
C TYR A 51 1.36 2.58 -17.37
N PHE A 52 1.00 3.76 -17.76
CA PHE A 52 1.60 4.99 -17.24
C PHE A 52 0.53 5.74 -16.43
N SER A 53 0.88 6.22 -15.25
CA SER A 53 0.03 7.14 -14.49
C SER A 53 0.79 8.38 -14.08
N ALA A 54 0.08 9.51 -14.05
CA ALA A 54 0.59 10.76 -13.50
C ALA A 54 -0.45 11.32 -12.51
N LYS A 55 0.03 11.82 -11.37
CA LYS A 55 -0.81 12.37 -10.32
C LYS A 55 -0.18 13.66 -9.80
N TYR A 56 -0.95 14.74 -9.80
CA TYR A 56 -0.66 15.98 -9.11
C TYR A 56 -1.38 16.01 -7.77
N VAL A 57 -0.68 16.40 -6.73
CA VAL A 57 -1.21 16.57 -5.37
C VAL A 57 -0.93 17.98 -4.91
N TYR A 58 -1.97 18.67 -4.48
CA TYR A 58 -1.89 19.99 -3.87
C TYR A 58 -2.46 19.88 -2.45
N ARG A 59 -1.67 20.26 -1.46
CA ARG A 59 -2.04 20.25 -0.05
C ARG A 59 -1.95 21.66 0.53
N THR A 60 -2.87 22.00 1.42
CA THR A 60 -2.76 23.21 2.24
C THR A 60 -3.10 22.88 3.68
N ALA A 61 -2.42 23.54 4.60
CA ALA A 61 -2.73 23.55 6.01
C ALA A 61 -2.83 25.02 6.48
N GLU A 62 -3.81 25.30 7.33
CA GLU A 62 -4.00 26.62 7.92
C GLU A 62 -3.94 26.49 9.44
N THR A 63 -2.93 27.10 10.04
CA THR A 63 -2.60 27.02 11.46
C THR A 63 -2.40 28.44 11.99
N ASN A 64 -3.16 28.89 12.99
CA ASN A 64 -2.94 30.19 13.67
C ASN A 64 -2.60 31.34 12.72
N ASP A 65 -3.41 31.58 11.70
CA ASP A 65 -3.26 32.62 10.68
C ASP A 65 -2.08 32.42 9.69
N THR A 66 -1.38 31.30 9.78
CA THR A 66 -0.33 30.94 8.82
C THR A 66 -0.85 29.87 7.87
N ARG A 67 -0.69 30.08 6.57
CA ARG A 67 -1.05 29.11 5.54
C ARG A 67 0.21 28.47 4.97
N PHE A 68 0.25 27.16 5.03
CA PHE A 68 1.26 26.29 4.41
C PHE A 68 0.72 25.70 3.12
N THR A 69 1.57 25.48 2.15
CA THR A 69 1.22 24.84 0.87
C THR A 69 2.29 23.83 0.49
N ASP A 70 1.86 22.77 -0.17
CA ASP A 70 2.74 21.73 -0.66
C ASP A 70 2.20 21.17 -1.99
N GLN A 71 3.08 20.97 -2.95
CA GLN A 71 2.75 20.58 -4.31
C GLN A 71 3.68 19.50 -4.83
N ASP A 72 3.11 18.34 -5.11
CA ASP A 72 3.86 17.19 -5.62
C ASP A 72 3.35 16.72 -6.97
N ILE A 73 4.25 16.18 -7.77
CA ILE A 73 3.91 15.35 -8.93
C ILE A 73 4.44 13.94 -8.71
N PHE A 74 3.60 12.97 -9.02
CA PHE A 74 3.95 11.55 -9.01
C PHE A 74 3.76 10.98 -10.41
N GLY A 75 4.74 10.23 -10.89
CA GLY A 75 4.66 9.41 -12.08
C GLY A 75 4.86 7.94 -11.74
N GLU A 76 4.12 7.05 -12.40
CA GLU A 76 4.30 5.61 -12.28
C GLU A 76 4.35 5.00 -13.67
N LEU A 77 5.27 4.06 -13.87
CA LEU A 77 5.36 3.28 -15.11
C LEU A 77 5.46 1.80 -14.75
N ARG A 78 4.53 1.00 -15.28
CA ARG A 78 4.59 -0.46 -15.24
C ARG A 78 4.60 -1.01 -16.64
N ILE A 79 5.50 -1.95 -16.89
CA ILE A 79 5.62 -2.69 -18.16
C ILE A 79 5.73 -4.17 -17.82
N ASP A 80 4.85 -4.98 -18.39
CA ASP A 80 4.90 -6.43 -18.35
C ASP A 80 4.99 -6.93 -19.80
N ALA A 81 6.08 -7.61 -20.14
CA ALA A 81 6.31 -8.13 -21.48
C ALA A 81 6.50 -9.65 -21.44
N THR A 82 5.72 -10.38 -22.25
CA THR A 82 5.70 -11.85 -22.23
C THR A 82 5.84 -12.43 -23.63
N THR A 83 6.45 -13.61 -23.74
CA THR A 83 6.48 -14.40 -24.98
C THR A 83 5.17 -15.20 -25.12
N PRO A 84 4.29 -14.89 -26.12
CA PRO A 84 2.90 -15.37 -26.11
C PRO A 84 2.73 -16.88 -26.32
N LYS A 85 3.66 -17.54 -27.01
CA LYS A 85 3.51 -18.96 -27.38
C LYS A 85 3.76 -19.95 -26.25
N ASP A 86 4.64 -19.61 -25.35
CA ASP A 86 5.10 -20.53 -24.29
C ASP A 86 5.21 -19.87 -22.91
N ASN A 87 4.99 -18.54 -22.83
CA ASN A 87 5.22 -17.73 -21.62
C ASN A 87 6.58 -18.04 -20.98
N LYS A 88 7.57 -18.39 -21.82
CA LYS A 88 8.85 -18.85 -21.33
C LYS A 88 9.66 -17.73 -20.69
N TYR A 89 9.54 -16.53 -21.25
CA TYR A 89 10.23 -15.34 -20.75
C TYR A 89 9.20 -14.25 -20.45
N GLU A 90 9.28 -13.71 -19.25
CA GLU A 90 8.45 -12.59 -18.82
C GLU A 90 9.35 -11.52 -18.22
N PHE A 91 9.23 -10.30 -18.71
CA PHE A 91 9.95 -9.15 -18.16
C PHE A 91 8.98 -8.24 -17.44
N HIS A 92 9.35 -7.84 -16.23
CA HIS A 92 8.57 -6.96 -15.37
C HIS A 92 9.39 -5.73 -15.01
N PHE A 93 8.77 -4.58 -15.18
CA PHE A 93 9.30 -3.30 -14.77
C PHE A 93 8.24 -2.50 -14.02
N PHE A 94 8.60 -1.98 -12.86
CA PHE A 94 7.77 -1.05 -12.11
C PHE A 94 8.65 0.01 -11.43
N GLY A 95 8.42 1.26 -11.81
CA GLY A 95 9.13 2.40 -11.25
C GLY A 95 8.21 3.58 -11.03
N THR A 96 8.61 4.45 -10.09
CA THR A 96 7.92 5.69 -9.77
C THR A 96 8.88 6.86 -9.81
N LEU A 97 8.33 8.03 -10.12
CA LEU A 97 9.02 9.32 -10.03
C LEU A 97 8.17 10.25 -9.18
N ARG A 98 8.80 10.94 -8.26
CA ARG A 98 8.19 12.03 -7.50
C ARG A 98 9.00 13.30 -7.67
N ASP A 99 8.33 14.42 -7.82
CA ASP A 99 8.94 15.75 -7.85
C ASP A 99 8.13 16.68 -6.93
N ASP A 100 8.82 17.27 -5.97
CA ASP A 100 8.31 18.31 -5.07
C ASP A 100 8.49 19.67 -5.79
N LEU A 101 7.35 20.26 -6.20
CA LEU A 101 7.32 21.44 -7.09
C LEU A 101 7.59 22.76 -6.36
N ASP A 102 7.26 22.86 -5.10
CA ASP A 102 7.45 24.07 -4.32
C ASP A 102 8.73 24.07 -3.46
N GLY A 103 9.37 22.92 -3.37
CA GLY A 103 10.66 22.76 -2.75
C GLY A 103 10.60 22.85 -1.22
N GLN A 104 11.76 22.70 -0.61
CA GLN A 104 11.86 22.80 0.85
C GLN A 104 11.43 24.20 1.31
N SER A 105 10.46 24.26 2.22
CA SER A 105 10.16 25.46 2.96
C SER A 105 11.39 25.79 3.84
N SER A 106 12.27 26.63 3.32
CA SER A 106 13.49 27.01 4.02
C SER A 106 13.12 27.85 5.24
N GLY A 107 13.15 27.29 6.43
CA GLY A 107 13.25 28.03 7.67
C GLY A 107 12.07 28.01 8.63
N ALA A 108 10.94 27.41 8.33
CA ALA A 108 9.91 27.24 9.33
C ALA A 108 10.31 26.12 10.31
N THR A 109 10.36 26.43 11.59
CA THR A 109 10.64 25.47 12.67
C THR A 109 9.59 24.34 12.72
N PHE A 110 8.42 24.57 12.15
CA PHE A 110 7.31 23.66 12.07
C PHE A 110 6.56 23.85 10.74
N ASP A 111 6.47 22.78 9.95
CA ASP A 111 5.64 22.69 8.75
C ASP A 111 4.75 21.46 8.85
N PRO A 112 3.41 21.62 8.97
CA PRO A 112 2.48 20.51 9.13
C PRO A 112 2.32 19.66 7.86
N LEU A 113 2.82 20.14 6.72
CA LEU A 113 2.77 19.43 5.44
C LEU A 113 4.09 18.76 5.09
N LYS A 114 5.13 18.95 5.92
CA LYS A 114 6.43 18.33 5.71
C LYS A 114 6.31 16.83 5.70
N ASP A 115 6.72 16.22 4.63
CA ASP A 115 6.73 14.77 4.47
C ASP A 115 8.15 14.24 4.20
N ILE A 116 8.25 12.94 3.95
CA ILE A 116 9.53 12.28 3.71
C ILE A 116 10.25 12.85 2.47
N GLY A 117 9.52 13.33 1.46
CA GLY A 117 10.08 13.96 0.26
C GLY A 117 10.86 15.24 0.57
N ASN A 118 10.40 16.02 1.54
CA ASN A 118 11.07 17.25 1.96
C ASN A 118 12.34 16.99 2.79
N THR A 119 12.62 15.77 3.18
CA THR A 119 13.84 15.42 3.94
C THR A 119 15.05 15.20 3.04
N TYR A 120 14.86 15.00 1.73
CA TYR A 120 15.93 14.76 0.77
C TYR A 120 16.49 16.06 0.21
N GLN A 121 17.75 16.03 -0.19
CA GLN A 121 18.43 17.18 -0.82
C GLN A 121 17.95 17.46 -2.25
N SER A 122 17.34 16.48 -2.91
CA SER A 122 16.84 16.58 -4.27
C SER A 122 15.32 16.68 -4.29
N HIS A 123 14.78 17.59 -5.09
CA HIS A 123 13.32 17.72 -5.28
C HIS A 123 12.71 16.56 -6.06
N ALA A 124 13.49 15.95 -6.96
CA ALA A 124 13.05 14.84 -7.79
C ALA A 124 13.67 13.52 -7.32
N HIS A 125 12.83 12.52 -7.08
CA HIS A 125 13.22 11.20 -6.64
C HIS A 125 12.63 10.14 -7.55
N GLY A 126 13.47 9.22 -8.03
CA GLY A 126 13.05 8.05 -8.79
C GLY A 126 13.25 6.78 -7.98
N TYR A 127 12.22 5.92 -7.95
CA TYR A 127 12.28 4.63 -7.28
C TYR A 127 12.03 3.53 -8.30
N LEU A 128 12.94 2.57 -8.34
CA LEU A 128 12.77 1.35 -9.11
C LEU A 128 12.40 0.22 -8.15
N TYR A 129 11.13 -0.18 -8.17
CA TYR A 129 10.62 -1.26 -7.33
C TYR A 129 10.90 -2.63 -7.92
N GLU A 130 10.66 -2.78 -9.23
CA GLU A 130 10.82 -4.06 -9.92
C GLU A 130 11.48 -3.83 -11.27
N ALA A 131 12.47 -4.64 -11.60
CA ALA A 131 13.09 -4.77 -12.91
C ALA A 131 13.72 -6.16 -13.02
N HIS A 132 12.93 -7.16 -13.39
CA HIS A 132 13.39 -8.54 -13.44
C HIS A 132 12.89 -9.30 -14.65
N LEU A 133 13.62 -10.35 -14.97
CA LEU A 133 13.29 -11.34 -15.98
C LEU A 133 12.90 -12.65 -15.30
N ASP A 134 11.73 -13.15 -15.60
CA ASP A 134 11.26 -14.47 -15.23
C ASP A 134 11.50 -15.45 -16.38
N ILE A 135 12.11 -16.58 -16.07
CA ILE A 135 12.34 -17.69 -16.99
C ILE A 135 11.52 -18.88 -16.47
N ASN A 136 10.41 -19.17 -17.15
CA ASN A 136 9.49 -20.23 -16.76
C ASN A 136 9.95 -21.59 -17.30
N ASN A 137 9.93 -22.60 -16.45
CA ASN A 137 10.29 -23.98 -16.77
C ASN A 137 11.67 -24.11 -17.46
N PRO A 138 12.75 -23.47 -16.94
CA PRO A 138 14.06 -23.53 -17.58
C PRO A 138 14.66 -24.94 -17.57
N PHE A 139 14.38 -25.74 -16.54
CA PHE A 139 14.85 -27.11 -16.37
C PHE A 139 13.73 -28.00 -15.79
N PRO A 140 13.84 -29.34 -15.89
CA PRO A 140 12.94 -30.26 -15.18
C PRO A 140 12.90 -29.93 -13.68
N HIS A 141 11.69 -29.91 -13.11
CA HIS A 141 11.43 -29.56 -11.71
C HIS A 141 11.67 -28.10 -11.30
N VAL A 142 12.23 -27.26 -12.13
CA VAL A 142 12.35 -25.82 -11.86
C VAL A 142 11.20 -25.11 -12.54
N ALA A 143 10.24 -24.63 -11.74
CA ALA A 143 9.05 -23.95 -12.27
C ALA A 143 9.40 -22.57 -12.80
N GLN A 144 10.28 -21.82 -12.10
CA GLN A 144 10.65 -20.46 -12.50
C GLN A 144 12.03 -20.11 -11.95
N VAL A 145 12.78 -19.31 -12.72
CA VAL A 145 13.95 -18.58 -12.26
C VAL A 145 13.73 -17.11 -12.53
N ARG A 146 13.91 -16.29 -11.52
CA ARG A 146 13.78 -14.83 -11.59
C ARG A 146 15.14 -14.17 -11.38
N LEU A 147 15.47 -13.18 -12.20
CA LEU A 147 16.76 -12.47 -12.17
C LEU A 147 16.54 -10.96 -12.26
N GLY A 148 17.11 -10.21 -11.31
CA GLY A 148 17.04 -8.75 -11.29
C GLY A 148 16.46 -8.20 -10.01
N ARG A 149 15.98 -6.94 -10.06
CA ARG A 149 15.32 -6.28 -8.92
C ARG A 149 13.91 -6.80 -8.74
N GLN A 150 13.62 -7.29 -7.57
CA GLN A 150 12.37 -7.95 -7.24
C GLN A 150 11.97 -7.69 -5.79
N SER A 151 10.65 -7.72 -5.53
CA SER A 151 10.10 -7.86 -4.19
C SER A 151 9.95 -9.36 -3.92
N GLY A 152 10.66 -9.89 -2.98
CA GLY A 152 10.91 -11.31 -3.03
C GLY A 152 10.58 -12.13 -1.85
N THR A 153 9.89 -11.68 -0.84
CA THR A 153 9.62 -12.60 0.21
C THR A 153 8.14 -12.87 0.38
N ARG A 154 7.85 -14.08 0.75
CA ARG A 154 6.50 -14.61 0.90
C ARG A 154 5.81 -14.03 2.13
N ASP A 155 6.56 -13.65 3.16
CA ASP A 155 6.06 -13.19 4.44
C ASP A 155 6.50 -11.77 4.83
N GLU A 156 7.68 -11.32 4.33
CA GLU A 156 8.18 -9.96 4.53
C GLU A 156 8.44 -9.27 3.19
N PRO A 157 7.96 -8.05 3.00
CA PRO A 157 8.22 -7.30 1.78
C PRO A 157 9.67 -6.78 1.79
N VAL A 158 10.60 -7.52 1.22
CA VAL A 158 11.98 -7.11 1.04
C VAL A 158 12.26 -6.93 -0.43
N PHE A 159 12.80 -5.77 -0.82
CA PHE A 159 13.30 -5.54 -2.16
C PHE A 159 14.77 -5.92 -2.24
N PHE A 160 15.16 -6.63 -3.30
CA PHE A 160 16.55 -7.01 -3.52
C PHE A 160 16.90 -7.13 -4.99
N ASP A 161 18.16 -6.90 -5.30
CA ASP A 161 18.77 -7.17 -6.60
C ASP A 161 19.46 -8.53 -6.51
N GLY A 162 18.96 -9.52 -7.27
CA GLY A 162 19.47 -10.87 -7.14
C GLY A 162 18.76 -11.89 -8.00
N ALA A 163 18.71 -13.12 -7.48
CA ALA A 163 18.08 -14.24 -8.13
C ALA A 163 17.13 -14.97 -7.18
N ALA A 164 16.05 -15.52 -7.74
CA ALA A 164 15.16 -16.45 -7.07
C ALA A 164 14.85 -17.64 -7.97
N ALA A 165 14.59 -18.80 -7.37
CA ALA A 165 14.20 -20.01 -8.08
C ALA A 165 13.06 -20.72 -7.33
N ASP A 166 12.02 -21.09 -8.06
CA ASP A 166 10.93 -21.93 -7.60
C ASP A 166 11.07 -23.34 -8.15
N ILE A 167 11.13 -24.34 -7.27
CA ILE A 167 11.45 -25.71 -7.59
C ILE A 167 10.31 -26.61 -7.12
N ASN A 168 9.72 -27.36 -8.04
CA ASN A 168 8.76 -28.43 -7.76
C ASN A 168 9.53 -29.68 -7.32
N ALA A 169 9.95 -29.74 -6.04
CA ALA A 169 10.77 -30.83 -5.51
C ALA A 169 10.02 -32.18 -5.52
N ALA A 170 8.70 -32.15 -5.33
CA ALA A 170 7.81 -33.30 -5.49
C ALA A 170 6.39 -32.81 -5.80
N SER A 171 5.48 -33.72 -6.12
CA SER A 171 4.07 -33.39 -6.47
C SER A 171 3.31 -32.60 -5.40
N LYS A 172 3.78 -32.59 -4.16
CA LYS A 172 3.18 -31.92 -3.01
C LYS A 172 4.15 -30.97 -2.29
N LEU A 173 5.35 -30.77 -2.83
CA LEU A 173 6.43 -30.08 -2.18
C LEU A 173 7.06 -29.08 -3.14
N ASN A 174 6.95 -27.78 -2.83
CA ASN A 174 7.61 -26.71 -3.56
C ASN A 174 8.67 -26.07 -2.66
N LEU A 175 9.83 -25.79 -3.24
CA LEU A 175 10.93 -25.10 -2.61
C LEU A 175 11.20 -23.80 -3.36
N THR A 176 11.28 -22.69 -2.67
CA THR A 176 11.71 -21.41 -3.17
C THR A 176 13.07 -21.08 -2.57
N LEU A 177 14.06 -20.71 -3.39
CA LEU A 177 15.35 -20.21 -2.96
C LEU A 177 15.56 -18.82 -3.53
N TYR A 178 16.12 -17.91 -2.76
CA TYR A 178 16.42 -16.56 -3.24
C TYR A 178 17.62 -15.97 -2.52
N GLY A 179 18.28 -15.00 -3.21
CA GLY A 179 19.40 -14.29 -2.62
C GLY A 179 19.90 -13.17 -3.50
N GLY A 180 20.56 -12.21 -2.86
CA GLY A 180 21.05 -11.01 -3.53
C GLY A 180 21.49 -9.94 -2.53
N VAL A 181 21.36 -8.70 -2.97
CA VAL A 181 21.67 -7.49 -2.20
C VAL A 181 20.36 -6.78 -1.88
N ALA A 182 20.11 -6.46 -0.60
CA ALA A 182 18.95 -5.71 -0.17
C ALA A 182 18.94 -4.31 -0.82
N VAL A 183 17.76 -3.86 -1.23
CA VAL A 183 17.56 -2.55 -1.87
C VAL A 183 16.84 -1.64 -0.91
N HIS A 184 17.43 -0.48 -0.65
CA HIS A 184 16.85 0.61 0.12
C HIS A 184 16.23 1.63 -0.82
N LEU A 185 14.93 1.83 -0.76
CA LEU A 185 14.21 2.73 -1.69
C LEU A 185 14.56 4.22 -1.46
N TYR A 186 15.09 4.56 -0.27
CA TYR A 186 15.40 5.94 0.11
C TYR A 186 16.91 6.23 0.22
N GLU A 187 17.74 5.26 -0.10
CA GLU A 187 19.19 5.36 -0.06
C GLU A 187 19.79 5.06 -1.43
N ILE A 188 20.62 5.97 -1.96
CA ILE A 188 21.18 5.84 -3.33
C ILE A 188 22.42 4.94 -3.36
N GLY A 189 22.97 4.58 -2.21
CA GLY A 189 24.20 3.81 -2.10
C GLY A 189 23.97 2.30 -1.93
N TYR A 190 24.81 1.49 -2.58
CA TYR A 190 24.91 0.05 -2.30
C TYR A 190 26.13 -0.24 -1.46
N HIS A 191 25.95 -0.93 -0.36
CA HIS A 191 27.03 -1.45 0.45
C HIS A 191 27.16 -2.96 0.19
N TRP A 192 27.69 -3.33 -0.96
CA TRP A 192 27.74 -4.70 -1.48
C TRP A 192 28.24 -5.78 -0.50
N GLY A 193 28.99 -5.42 0.53
CA GLY A 193 29.45 -6.36 1.56
C GLY A 193 28.51 -6.47 2.75
N ASP A 194 27.70 -5.46 2.97
CA ASP A 194 26.93 -5.28 4.20
C ASP A 194 25.42 -5.47 3.99
N ASP A 195 24.93 -5.33 2.76
CA ASP A 195 23.50 -5.46 2.39
C ASP A 195 23.20 -6.84 1.79
N ALA A 196 23.58 -7.90 2.42
CA ALA A 196 23.38 -9.25 1.91
C ALA A 196 22.03 -9.84 2.34
N LEU A 197 21.34 -10.49 1.41
CA LEU A 197 20.06 -11.15 1.64
C LEU A 197 20.09 -12.56 1.08
N ALA A 198 19.61 -13.53 1.87
CA ALA A 198 19.36 -14.90 1.43
C ALA A 198 18.18 -15.51 2.14
N GLY A 199 17.41 -16.33 1.44
CA GLY A 199 16.29 -17.00 2.04
C GLY A 199 15.85 -18.27 1.31
N ALA A 200 15.02 -19.04 2.02
CA ALA A 200 14.43 -20.26 1.52
C ALA A 200 12.98 -20.39 2.01
N GLY A 201 12.10 -20.89 1.16
CA GLY A 201 10.71 -21.19 1.48
C GLY A 201 10.37 -22.63 1.10
N LEU A 202 9.60 -23.29 1.92
CA LEU A 202 9.08 -24.63 1.70
C LEU A 202 7.55 -24.63 1.79
N ASP A 203 6.88 -25.11 0.75
CA ASP A 203 5.43 -25.33 0.74
C ASP A 203 5.13 -26.82 0.64
N TYR A 204 4.48 -27.34 1.64
CA TYR A 204 4.01 -28.71 1.66
C TYR A 204 2.48 -28.80 1.70
N SER A 205 1.90 -29.48 0.71
CA SER A 205 0.46 -29.68 0.58
C SER A 205 0.12 -31.16 0.71
N PRO A 206 0.03 -31.72 1.94
CA PRO A 206 -0.23 -33.15 2.16
C PRO A 206 -1.55 -33.59 1.53
N VAL A 207 -2.57 -32.75 1.63
CA VAL A 207 -3.89 -32.88 0.99
C VAL A 207 -4.31 -31.53 0.40
N ARG A 208 -5.29 -31.54 -0.52
CA ARG A 208 -5.74 -30.32 -1.21
C ARG A 208 -6.26 -29.23 -0.27
N SER A 209 -6.77 -29.63 0.90
CA SER A 209 -7.35 -28.72 1.89
C SER A 209 -6.32 -28.18 2.90
N THR A 210 -5.06 -28.63 2.87
CA THR A 210 -4.05 -28.25 3.85
C THR A 210 -2.78 -27.79 3.15
N LYS A 211 -2.28 -26.63 3.53
CA LYS A 211 -0.97 -26.11 3.11
C LYS A 211 -0.13 -25.73 4.34
N ILE A 212 1.07 -26.23 4.42
CA ILE A 212 2.06 -25.88 5.43
C ILE A 212 3.19 -25.16 4.72
N SER A 213 3.51 -23.95 5.16
CA SER A 213 4.61 -23.14 4.63
C SER A 213 5.61 -22.90 5.74
N LEU A 214 6.88 -23.09 5.43
CA LEU A 214 8.01 -22.74 6.28
C LEU A 214 8.90 -21.80 5.48
N ASP A 215 9.21 -20.62 6.03
CA ASP A 215 10.03 -19.62 5.38
C ASP A 215 11.18 -19.22 6.30
N TYR A 216 12.36 -19.02 5.71
CA TYR A 216 13.55 -18.51 6.36
C TYR A 216 14.11 -17.35 5.55
N LEU A 217 14.46 -16.27 6.22
CA LEU A 217 15.11 -15.09 5.66
C LEU A 217 16.27 -14.70 6.57
N SER A 218 17.43 -14.46 5.98
CA SER A 218 18.56 -13.81 6.62
C SER A 218 18.87 -12.54 5.84
N VAL A 219 18.94 -11.42 6.51
CA VAL A 219 19.26 -10.12 5.92
C VAL A 219 20.30 -9.41 6.77
N SER A 220 21.31 -8.87 6.11
CA SER A 220 22.25 -7.90 6.65
C SER A 220 21.92 -6.56 5.98
N ASP A 221 21.80 -5.51 6.75
CA ASP A 221 21.30 -4.21 6.30
C ASP A 221 22.09 -3.09 6.95
N ALA A 222 22.93 -2.42 6.15
CA ALA A 222 23.81 -1.34 6.59
C ALA A 222 23.19 0.02 6.25
N ARG A 223 22.13 0.42 6.96
CA ARG A 223 21.48 1.71 6.74
C ARG A 223 22.27 2.86 7.34
N SER A 224 22.62 3.84 6.53
CA SER A 224 23.39 5.00 6.97
C SER A 224 22.62 5.95 7.90
N TYR A 225 21.30 5.88 7.89
CA TYR A 225 20.42 6.74 8.69
C TYR A 225 19.85 6.07 9.95
N SER A 226 20.06 4.78 10.12
CA SER A 226 19.58 4.05 11.30
C SER A 226 20.65 4.00 12.38
N PRO A 227 20.38 4.45 13.61
CA PRO A 227 21.29 4.25 14.74
C PRO A 227 21.37 2.77 15.18
N VAL A 228 20.45 1.93 14.72
CA VAL A 228 20.41 0.50 15.04
C VAL A 228 21.21 -0.24 13.97
N THR A 229 22.48 -0.42 14.23
CA THR A 229 23.35 -1.31 13.44
C THR A 229 23.07 -2.75 13.85
N THR A 230 22.09 -3.39 13.23
CA THR A 230 21.92 -4.83 13.39
C THR A 230 22.85 -5.50 12.38
N GLU A 231 23.83 -6.22 12.84
CA GLU A 231 24.80 -6.89 11.96
C GLU A 231 24.11 -7.91 11.04
N ARG A 232 23.11 -8.62 11.54
CA ARG A 232 22.35 -9.60 10.76
C ARG A 232 21.05 -9.98 11.46
N ASP A 233 19.94 -9.88 10.74
CA ASP A 233 18.64 -10.38 11.17
C ASP A 233 18.29 -11.71 10.52
N GLN A 234 17.68 -12.60 11.30
CA GLN A 234 17.21 -13.91 10.85
C GLN A 234 15.73 -14.04 11.20
N MET A 235 14.91 -14.24 10.21
CA MET A 235 13.50 -14.47 10.41
C MET A 235 13.10 -15.87 9.96
N THR A 236 12.33 -16.55 10.80
CA THR A 236 11.69 -17.84 10.48
C THR A 236 10.19 -17.70 10.65
N SER A 237 9.43 -18.20 9.70
CA SER A 237 7.97 -18.18 9.75
C SER A 237 7.41 -19.56 9.45
N LEU A 238 6.42 -19.96 10.25
CA LEU A 238 5.61 -21.16 10.02
C LEU A 238 4.17 -20.73 9.80
N LYS A 239 3.60 -21.13 8.68
CA LYS A 239 2.20 -20.87 8.35
C LYS A 239 1.48 -22.17 8.02
N ILE A 240 0.33 -22.37 8.63
CA ILE A 240 -0.58 -23.47 8.31
C ILE A 240 -1.88 -22.87 7.80
N TRP A 241 -2.28 -23.27 6.63
CA TRP A 241 -3.57 -22.92 6.05
C TRP A 241 -4.41 -24.18 5.91
N GLN A 242 -5.68 -24.09 6.32
CA GLN A 242 -6.63 -25.19 6.28
C GLN A 242 -7.97 -24.74 5.70
N SER A 243 -8.45 -25.42 4.69
CA SER A 243 -9.85 -25.35 4.24
C SER A 243 -10.62 -26.50 4.90
N PHE A 244 -11.55 -26.17 5.77
CA PHE A 244 -12.43 -27.14 6.41
C PHE A 244 -13.59 -27.52 5.49
N SER A 245 -14.00 -26.58 4.65
CA SER A 245 -14.94 -26.73 3.55
C SER A 245 -14.64 -25.68 2.48
N ASP A 246 -15.37 -25.66 1.37
CA ASP A 246 -15.25 -24.61 0.36
C ASP A 246 -15.60 -23.23 0.93
N LEU A 247 -16.42 -23.19 1.97
CA LEU A 247 -16.96 -22.00 2.60
C LEU A 247 -16.20 -21.57 3.87
N THR A 248 -15.44 -22.46 4.49
CA THR A 248 -14.74 -22.17 5.77
C THR A 248 -13.26 -22.45 5.65
N LYS A 249 -12.47 -21.43 5.89
CA LYS A 249 -11.00 -21.46 5.80
C LYS A 249 -10.39 -20.82 7.03
N ALA A 250 -9.24 -21.34 7.48
CA ALA A 250 -8.47 -20.72 8.55
C ALA A 250 -6.98 -20.81 8.26
N SER A 251 -6.24 -19.90 8.86
CA SER A 251 -4.77 -19.94 8.84
C SER A 251 -4.17 -19.50 10.17
N VAL A 252 -3.05 -20.10 10.50
CA VAL A 252 -2.20 -19.74 11.63
C VAL A 252 -0.84 -19.38 11.07
N LYS A 253 -0.26 -18.28 11.50
CA LYS A 253 1.11 -17.89 11.18
C LYS A 253 1.85 -17.53 12.47
N TYR A 254 3.04 -18.10 12.66
CA TYR A 254 3.91 -17.81 13.77
C TYR A 254 5.29 -17.44 13.26
N ARG A 255 5.86 -16.32 13.76
CA ARG A 255 7.15 -15.82 13.33
C ARG A 255 8.13 -15.67 14.49
N TYR A 256 9.38 -15.97 14.15
CA TYR A 256 10.55 -15.73 15.00
C TYR A 256 11.44 -14.69 14.34
N LEU A 257 12.07 -13.86 15.15
CA LEU A 257 13.14 -12.94 14.77
C LEU A 257 14.34 -13.18 15.69
N ASN A 258 15.48 -13.51 15.12
CA ASN A 258 16.73 -13.81 15.84
C ASN A 258 16.52 -14.87 16.95
N SER A 259 15.82 -15.96 16.59
CA SER A 259 15.47 -17.09 17.47
C SER A 259 14.50 -16.77 18.61
N GLU A 260 13.93 -15.57 18.65
CA GLU A 260 12.91 -15.20 19.65
C GLU A 260 11.53 -15.02 19.01
N PRO A 261 10.44 -15.32 19.74
CA PRO A 261 9.10 -15.12 19.25
C PRO A 261 8.86 -13.66 18.85
N ARG A 262 8.42 -13.43 17.59
CA ARG A 262 8.05 -12.11 17.09
C ARG A 262 6.56 -11.88 17.21
N ASP A 263 5.78 -12.69 16.50
CA ASP A 263 4.33 -12.56 16.48
C ASP A 263 3.60 -13.87 16.13
N LEU A 264 2.30 -13.88 16.46
CA LEU A 264 1.33 -14.91 16.12
C LEU A 264 0.12 -14.26 15.47
N SER A 265 -0.32 -14.76 14.32
CA SER A 265 -1.59 -14.37 13.71
C SER A 265 -2.48 -15.58 13.41
N LEU A 266 -3.78 -15.44 13.74
CA LEU A 266 -4.82 -16.40 13.40
C LEU A 266 -5.84 -15.68 12.54
N ARG A 267 -6.29 -16.30 11.46
CA ARG A 267 -7.36 -15.77 10.61
C ARG A 267 -8.34 -16.89 10.29
N ALA A 268 -9.62 -16.60 10.38
CA ALA A 268 -10.69 -17.50 9.96
C ALA A 268 -11.73 -16.72 9.16
N LEU A 269 -12.18 -17.33 8.08
CA LEU A 269 -13.25 -16.82 7.22
C LEU A 269 -14.27 -17.94 7.05
N SER A 270 -15.54 -17.60 7.23
CA SER A 270 -16.66 -18.51 6.96
C SER A 270 -17.79 -17.80 6.24
N SER A 271 -18.26 -18.36 5.15
CA SER A 271 -19.39 -17.88 4.39
C SER A 271 -20.59 -18.81 4.62
N PHE A 272 -21.77 -18.22 4.75
CA PHE A 272 -23.05 -18.90 4.96
C PHE A 272 -24.02 -18.47 3.83
N PRO A 273 -23.95 -19.08 2.65
CA PRO A 273 -24.72 -18.64 1.48
C PRO A 273 -26.24 -18.67 1.70
N GLU A 274 -26.76 -19.66 2.44
CA GLU A 274 -28.19 -19.73 2.76
C GLU A 274 -28.69 -18.57 3.61
N ALA A 275 -27.77 -17.94 4.37
CA ALA A 275 -28.06 -16.79 5.19
C ALA A 275 -27.54 -15.48 4.60
N ASP A 276 -26.95 -15.49 3.40
CA ASP A 276 -26.27 -14.35 2.78
C ASP A 276 -25.30 -13.64 3.75
N THR A 277 -24.57 -14.44 4.53
CA THR A 277 -23.74 -13.94 5.63
C THR A 277 -22.30 -14.41 5.49
N GLU A 278 -21.36 -13.50 5.75
CA GLU A 278 -19.93 -13.80 5.84
C GLU A 278 -19.40 -13.35 7.21
N VAL A 279 -18.53 -14.16 7.81
CA VAL A 279 -17.89 -13.87 9.10
C VAL A 279 -16.38 -13.97 8.95
N ASN A 280 -15.68 -12.96 9.41
CA ASN A 280 -14.21 -12.89 9.43
C ASN A 280 -13.74 -12.69 10.87
N ILE A 281 -12.77 -13.50 11.30
CA ILE A 281 -12.17 -13.44 12.63
C ILE A 281 -10.66 -13.37 12.48
N ASN A 282 -10.05 -12.36 13.09
CA ASN A 282 -8.60 -12.21 13.13
C ASN A 282 -8.16 -12.08 14.59
N TYR A 283 -7.06 -12.73 14.91
CA TYR A 283 -6.32 -12.55 16.14
C TYR A 283 -4.86 -12.27 15.79
N PHE A 284 -4.26 -11.32 16.47
CA PHE A 284 -2.85 -11.00 16.33
C PHE A 284 -2.25 -10.78 17.72
N ARG A 285 -1.03 -11.28 17.91
CA ARG A 285 -0.23 -11.01 19.11
C ARG A 285 1.21 -10.73 18.70
N GLN A 286 1.69 -9.58 19.10
CA GLN A 286 3.10 -9.19 19.06
C GLN A 286 3.70 -9.48 20.43
N PHE A 287 4.80 -10.24 20.48
CA PHE A 287 5.38 -10.69 21.73
C PHE A 287 6.38 -9.71 22.34
N ARG A 288 6.96 -8.84 21.51
CA ARG A 288 7.95 -7.85 21.92
C ARG A 288 7.93 -6.64 21.01
N VAL A 289 8.67 -5.61 21.37
CA VAL A 289 8.85 -4.42 20.54
C VAL A 289 9.34 -4.85 19.16
N GLN A 290 8.67 -4.35 18.14
CA GLN A 290 8.95 -4.73 16.78
C GLN A 290 10.07 -3.87 16.22
N ASN A 291 11.25 -4.48 16.01
CA ASN A 291 12.25 -3.99 15.08
C ASN A 291 11.91 -4.60 13.73
N GLU A 292 11.59 -3.81 12.75
CA GLU A 292 11.29 -4.31 11.41
C GLU A 292 12.58 -4.55 10.64
N LEU A 293 12.63 -5.71 9.98
CA LEU A 293 13.66 -6.01 9.00
C LEU A 293 13.50 -5.05 7.82
N THR A 294 14.56 -4.46 7.33
CA THR A 294 14.57 -3.62 6.12
C THR A 294 13.47 -2.56 6.08
N ASN A 295 13.05 -2.04 7.24
CA ASN A 295 12.01 -1.05 7.30
C ASN A 295 12.53 0.33 6.90
N GLU A 296 12.15 0.77 5.73
CA GLU A 296 12.50 2.09 5.20
C GLU A 296 11.79 3.23 5.93
N LEU A 297 10.71 2.93 6.64
CA LEU A 297 9.97 3.84 7.49
C LEU A 297 10.51 3.91 8.92
N ALA A 298 11.68 3.34 9.19
CA ALA A 298 12.30 3.35 10.53
C ALA A 298 12.46 4.77 11.10
N LEU A 299 12.62 5.79 10.25
CA LEU A 299 12.58 7.20 10.67
C LEU A 299 11.27 7.58 11.37
N TYR A 300 10.13 7.00 10.96
CA TYR A 300 8.87 7.22 11.65
C TYR A 300 8.82 6.55 13.02
N TYR A 301 9.48 5.41 13.21
CA TYR A 301 9.54 4.77 14.53
C TYR A 301 10.41 5.53 15.51
N ASP A 302 11.45 6.21 15.06
CA ASP A 302 12.23 7.12 15.91
C ASP A 302 11.40 8.32 16.35
N ILE A 303 10.45 8.76 15.53
CA ILE A 303 9.54 9.88 15.84
C ILE A 303 8.31 9.39 16.61
N LEU A 304 7.68 8.29 16.18
CA LEU A 304 6.43 7.76 16.74
C LEU A 304 6.65 6.84 17.94
N GLY A 305 7.87 6.43 18.19
CA GLY A 305 8.20 5.37 19.14
C GLY A 305 7.93 3.98 18.58
N GLN A 306 8.60 3.00 19.14
CA GLN A 306 8.41 1.59 18.78
C GLN A 306 7.06 1.09 19.29
N SER A 307 6.36 0.29 18.50
CA SER A 307 5.11 -0.34 18.94
C SER A 307 5.38 -1.34 20.06
N SER A 308 4.79 -1.11 21.22
CA SER A 308 4.88 -2.01 22.37
C SER A 308 4.20 -3.35 22.09
N PRO A 309 4.60 -4.42 22.77
CA PRO A 309 3.91 -5.71 22.69
C PRO A 309 2.42 -5.60 22.95
N TYR A 310 1.61 -6.15 22.05
CA TYR A 310 0.16 -6.09 22.17
C TYR A 310 -0.52 -7.33 21.59
N GLN A 311 -1.79 -7.47 21.90
CA GLN A 311 -2.69 -8.41 21.23
C GLN A 311 -3.92 -7.70 20.69
N SER A 312 -4.45 -8.21 19.59
CA SER A 312 -5.69 -7.68 19.01
C SER A 312 -6.63 -8.77 18.55
N TYR A 313 -7.91 -8.47 18.63
CA TYR A 313 -9.03 -9.30 18.19
C TYR A 313 -9.87 -8.46 17.23
N ASP A 314 -10.19 -9.00 16.07
CA ASP A 314 -11.04 -8.37 15.07
C ASP A 314 -12.09 -9.39 14.61
N VAL A 315 -13.35 -9.08 14.84
CA VAL A 315 -14.48 -9.91 14.40
C VAL A 315 -15.40 -9.03 13.56
N LYS A 316 -15.69 -9.48 12.35
CA LYS A 316 -16.58 -8.80 11.41
C LYS A 316 -17.60 -9.78 10.86
N ALA A 317 -18.83 -9.33 10.74
CA ALA A 317 -19.87 -10.05 10.04
C ALA A 317 -20.56 -9.12 9.04
N ARG A 318 -20.72 -9.60 7.82
CA ARG A 318 -21.49 -8.94 6.75
C ARG A 318 -22.70 -9.79 6.41
N LYS A 319 -23.87 -9.15 6.35
CA LYS A 319 -25.13 -9.78 5.92
C LYS A 319 -25.76 -8.97 4.81
N LEU A 320 -26.14 -9.65 3.74
CA LEU A 320 -26.96 -9.09 2.68
C LEU A 320 -28.44 -9.38 2.94
N PHE A 321 -29.29 -8.44 2.64
CA PHE A 321 -30.74 -8.54 2.68
C PHE A 321 -31.27 -8.28 1.26
N GLY A 322 -31.35 -9.32 0.48
CA GLY A 322 -31.59 -9.22 -0.96
C GLY A 322 -30.44 -8.55 -1.70
N SER A 323 -30.73 -7.89 -2.81
CA SER A 323 -29.74 -7.23 -3.67
C SER A 323 -29.43 -5.78 -3.30
N HIS A 324 -30.22 -5.18 -2.39
CA HIS A 324 -30.21 -3.73 -2.17
C HIS A 324 -29.74 -3.27 -0.79
N TYR A 325 -29.64 -4.15 0.17
CA TYR A 325 -29.25 -3.79 1.53
C TYR A 325 -28.11 -4.66 2.01
N ALA A 326 -27.12 -4.06 2.66
CA ALA A 326 -26.08 -4.77 3.38
C ALA A 326 -25.89 -4.15 4.76
N VAL A 327 -25.58 -5.02 5.72
CA VAL A 327 -25.20 -4.62 7.07
C VAL A 327 -23.87 -5.27 7.41
N ASP A 328 -22.90 -4.45 7.78
CA ASP A 328 -21.64 -4.91 8.35
C ASP A 328 -21.58 -4.51 9.83
N ILE A 329 -21.28 -5.46 10.67
CA ILE A 329 -21.01 -5.22 12.09
C ILE A 329 -19.60 -5.71 12.41
N GLY A 330 -18.92 -5.00 13.28
CA GLY A 330 -17.61 -5.43 13.69
C GLY A 330 -17.21 -4.95 15.06
N TYR A 331 -16.29 -5.70 15.64
CA TYR A 331 -15.68 -5.37 16.92
C TYR A 331 -14.17 -5.62 16.81
N PHE A 332 -13.40 -4.60 17.18
CA PHE A 332 -11.95 -4.65 17.27
C PHE A 332 -11.53 -4.31 18.71
N LYS A 333 -10.59 -5.06 19.23
CA LYS A 333 -9.95 -4.77 20.52
C LYS A 333 -8.45 -4.88 20.38
N ARG A 334 -7.72 -3.87 20.83
CA ARG A 334 -6.27 -3.89 21.04
C ARG A 334 -6.00 -3.75 22.54
N ALA A 335 -5.11 -4.58 23.04
CA ALA A 335 -4.66 -4.55 24.42
C ALA A 335 -3.13 -4.69 24.47
N LEU A 336 -2.45 -3.77 25.12
CA LEU A 336 -1.03 -3.86 25.41
C LEU A 336 -0.79 -5.02 26.37
N LEU A 337 0.38 -5.67 26.25
CA LEU A 337 0.76 -6.77 27.11
C LEU A 337 1.41 -6.27 28.40
N ASP A 338 1.89 -5.03 28.39
CA ASP A 338 2.50 -4.36 29.54
C ASP A 338 1.89 -2.97 29.70
N ASP A 339 1.24 -2.75 30.82
CA ASP A 339 0.55 -1.49 31.13
C ASP A 339 1.50 -0.31 31.34
N ASP A 340 2.76 -0.58 31.74
CA ASP A 340 3.77 0.46 31.96
C ASP A 340 4.28 1.08 30.64
N GLN A 341 4.00 0.44 29.52
CA GLN A 341 4.40 0.90 28.19
C GLN A 341 3.34 1.77 27.49
N LYS A 342 2.25 2.12 28.16
CA LYS A 342 1.23 3.00 27.60
C LYS A 342 1.78 4.39 27.36
N SER A 343 1.57 4.89 26.16
CA SER A 343 1.94 6.23 25.74
C SER A 343 0.76 6.91 25.02
N ALA A 344 0.92 8.17 24.63
CA ALA A 344 -0.09 8.85 23.82
C ALA A 344 -0.36 8.15 22.49
N PHE A 345 0.65 7.45 21.94
CA PHE A 345 0.62 6.76 20.63
C PHE A 345 0.36 5.27 20.75
N ASP A 346 0.62 4.67 21.93
CA ASP A 346 0.53 3.25 22.14
C ASP A 346 -0.40 2.95 23.31
N GLN A 347 -1.68 2.66 23.02
CA GLN A 347 -2.75 2.54 23.99
C GLN A 347 -3.64 1.34 23.74
N ASP A 348 -4.33 0.94 24.81
CA ASP A 348 -5.47 0.04 24.72
C ASP A 348 -6.65 0.76 24.09
N TYR A 349 -7.34 0.10 23.19
CA TYR A 349 -8.61 0.58 22.70
C TYR A 349 -9.49 -0.54 22.19
N ASN A 350 -10.79 -0.29 22.17
CA ASN A 350 -11.74 -1.11 21.43
C ASN A 350 -12.63 -0.24 20.56
N ARG A 351 -13.07 -0.80 19.45
CA ARG A 351 -13.93 -0.19 18.45
C ARG A 351 -15.06 -1.14 18.13
N ALA A 352 -16.29 -0.68 18.25
CA ALA A 352 -17.45 -1.33 17.67
C ALA A 352 -17.96 -0.48 16.51
N PHE A 353 -18.34 -1.09 15.40
CA PHE A 353 -18.89 -0.36 14.27
C PHE A 353 -20.10 -1.07 13.65
N LEU A 354 -20.94 -0.27 13.06
CA LEU A 354 -22.08 -0.66 12.24
C LEU A 354 -22.01 0.12 10.93
N LEU A 355 -22.02 -0.60 9.79
CA LEU A 355 -22.27 -0.03 8.48
C LEU A 355 -23.62 -0.50 7.97
N PHE A 356 -24.36 0.40 7.37
CA PHE A 356 -25.58 0.11 6.65
C PHE A 356 -25.46 0.64 5.22
N GLU A 357 -25.59 -0.23 4.24
CA GLU A 357 -25.45 0.11 2.83
C GLU A 357 -26.80 -0.01 2.13
N LEU A 358 -27.13 0.98 1.32
CA LEU A 358 -28.19 0.97 0.30
C LEU A 358 -27.50 0.87 -1.06
N ILE A 359 -27.86 -0.11 -1.87
CA ILE A 359 -27.24 -0.41 -3.16
C ILE A 359 -28.31 -0.29 -4.25
N ASP A 360 -28.05 0.51 -5.27
CA ASP A 360 -28.97 0.75 -6.40
C ASP A 360 -30.35 1.31 -5.98
N LEU A 361 -30.38 2.11 -4.91
CA LEU A 361 -31.58 2.77 -4.39
C LEU A 361 -31.33 4.25 -4.12
N PRO A 362 -32.30 5.16 -4.44
CA PRO A 362 -33.61 4.94 -5.10
C PRO A 362 -33.49 4.74 -6.61
N MET A 363 -32.31 4.83 -7.17
CA MET A 363 -32.04 4.62 -8.60
C MET A 363 -30.83 3.72 -8.78
N ASP A 364 -30.81 3.01 -9.88
CA ASP A 364 -29.70 2.15 -10.26
C ASP A 364 -28.37 2.94 -10.34
N GLY A 365 -27.29 2.35 -9.83
CA GLY A 365 -25.96 2.96 -9.77
C GLY A 365 -25.75 3.88 -8.57
N LEU A 366 -26.79 4.23 -7.81
CA LEU A 366 -26.68 5.03 -6.60
C LEU A 366 -26.46 4.12 -5.38
N SER A 367 -25.49 4.47 -4.55
CA SER A 367 -25.24 3.78 -3.28
C SER A 367 -25.10 4.78 -2.14
N PHE A 368 -25.55 4.37 -0.96
CA PHE A 368 -25.34 5.11 0.27
C PHE A 368 -24.76 4.17 1.32
N THR A 369 -23.79 4.63 2.07
CA THR A 369 -23.25 3.92 3.23
C THR A 369 -23.32 4.82 4.45
N LEU A 370 -24.02 4.36 5.48
CA LEU A 370 -24.03 4.97 6.80
C LEU A 370 -23.09 4.22 7.69
N ILE A 371 -22.23 4.94 8.40
CA ILE A 371 -21.24 4.39 9.32
C ILE A 371 -21.53 4.94 10.72
N ALA A 372 -21.60 4.07 11.70
CA ALA A 372 -21.67 4.44 13.11
C ALA A 372 -20.61 3.66 13.89
N GLU A 373 -19.87 4.36 14.72
CA GLU A 373 -18.76 3.77 15.46
C GLU A 373 -18.78 4.22 16.92
N ARG A 374 -18.37 3.32 17.78
CA ARG A 374 -18.03 3.63 19.17
C ARG A 374 -16.61 3.18 19.43
N TRP A 375 -15.81 4.10 19.90
CA TRP A 375 -14.45 3.84 20.36
C TRP A 375 -14.36 4.02 21.86
N LYS A 376 -13.74 3.08 22.52
CA LYS A 376 -13.43 3.16 23.95
C LYS A 376 -11.92 3.03 24.10
N THR A 377 -11.32 4.05 24.71
CA THR A 377 -9.89 4.09 25.02
C THR A 377 -9.69 4.22 26.52
N THR A 378 -8.45 4.20 26.96
CA THR A 378 -8.12 4.47 28.37
C THR A 378 -8.60 5.88 28.74
N GLY A 379 -9.71 5.99 29.44
CA GLY A 379 -10.23 7.24 29.99
C GLY A 379 -11.34 7.95 29.23
N ARG A 380 -11.70 7.57 27.98
CA ARG A 380 -12.80 8.23 27.25
C ARG A 380 -13.51 7.31 26.25
N ASP A 381 -14.80 7.54 26.09
CA ASP A 381 -15.63 6.96 25.05
C ASP A 381 -15.88 8.00 23.95
N TYR A 382 -15.81 7.58 22.68
CA TYR A 382 -16.08 8.42 21.53
C TYR A 382 -17.11 7.75 20.62
N TYR A 383 -17.93 8.58 20.00
CA TYR A 383 -18.90 8.15 19.01
C TYR A 383 -18.60 8.89 17.72
N SER A 384 -18.62 8.18 16.60
CA SER A 384 -18.49 8.79 15.28
C SER A 384 -19.59 8.31 14.36
N ALA A 385 -19.93 9.15 13.41
CA ALA A 385 -20.87 8.84 12.34
C ALA A 385 -20.30 9.33 11.01
N GLY A 386 -20.48 8.55 9.96
CA GLY A 386 -20.08 8.86 8.60
C GLY A 386 -21.19 8.59 7.61
N LEU A 387 -21.11 9.25 6.48
CA LEU A 387 -21.96 9.05 5.32
C LEU A 387 -21.08 9.04 4.07
N ASP A 388 -21.24 8.04 3.23
CA ASP A 388 -20.73 8.02 1.87
C ASP A 388 -21.88 7.88 0.90
N MET A 389 -21.83 8.60 -0.22
CA MET A 389 -22.77 8.51 -1.33
C MET A 389 -21.97 8.31 -2.61
N GLY A 390 -22.24 7.25 -3.33
CA GLY A 390 -21.61 6.91 -4.59
C GLY A 390 -22.60 6.83 -5.74
N TYR A 391 -22.19 7.25 -6.94
CA TYR A 391 -22.95 7.07 -8.15
C TYR A 391 -22.08 6.49 -9.27
N ALA A 392 -22.47 5.32 -9.77
CA ALA A 392 -21.85 4.66 -10.91
C ALA A 392 -22.68 4.97 -12.18
N PHE A 393 -22.05 5.62 -13.17
CA PHE A 393 -22.73 6.01 -14.41
C PHE A 393 -22.93 4.79 -15.31
N LYS A 394 -24.18 4.38 -15.53
CA LYS A 394 -24.49 3.24 -16.41
C LYS A 394 -24.11 3.46 -17.88
N SER A 395 -24.21 4.71 -18.33
CA SER A 395 -23.88 5.10 -19.72
C SER A 395 -22.38 5.04 -20.04
N VAL A 396 -21.53 5.12 -19.03
CA VAL A 396 -20.07 5.12 -19.18
C VAL A 396 -19.48 4.10 -18.22
N LYS A 397 -19.05 2.95 -18.75
CA LYS A 397 -18.47 1.87 -17.95
C LYS A 397 -17.30 2.39 -17.11
N ASN A 398 -17.29 2.10 -15.83
CA ASN A 398 -16.27 2.50 -14.85
C ASN A 398 -16.21 4.01 -14.51
N ALA A 399 -17.16 4.83 -15.01
CA ALA A 399 -17.31 6.19 -14.52
C ALA A 399 -18.05 6.19 -13.19
N ARG A 400 -17.52 6.88 -12.20
CA ARG A 400 -18.13 6.99 -10.89
C ARG A 400 -17.77 8.31 -10.23
N ILE A 401 -18.66 8.78 -9.36
CA ILE A 401 -18.41 9.87 -8.43
C ILE A 401 -18.84 9.41 -7.04
N SER A 402 -18.12 9.83 -6.01
CA SER A 402 -18.55 9.64 -4.62
C SER A 402 -18.26 10.89 -3.81
N ALA A 403 -19.08 11.12 -2.80
CA ALA A 403 -18.90 12.18 -1.82
C ALA A 403 -19.30 11.65 -0.44
N GLY A 404 -18.62 12.10 0.58
CA GLY A 404 -18.90 11.60 1.91
C GLY A 404 -18.28 12.44 3.02
N THR A 405 -18.52 11.98 4.22
CA THR A 405 -17.94 12.56 5.42
C THR A 405 -17.77 11.49 6.48
N TYR A 406 -16.66 11.56 7.20
CA TYR A 406 -16.39 10.71 8.34
C TYR A 406 -15.71 11.48 9.46
N TYR A 407 -15.87 10.98 10.67
CA TYR A 407 -15.07 11.42 11.80
C TYR A 407 -13.86 10.51 11.93
N SER A 408 -12.68 11.12 11.99
CA SER A 408 -11.48 10.47 12.46
C SER A 408 -11.26 10.82 13.94
N LEU A 409 -11.10 9.81 14.78
CA LEU A 409 -11.00 10.01 16.23
C LEU A 409 -9.60 10.38 16.69
N TYR A 410 -8.62 10.26 15.80
CA TYR A 410 -7.23 10.49 16.10
C TYR A 410 -6.53 11.15 14.94
N LYS A 411 -6.29 12.45 15.05
CA LYS A 411 -5.05 13.03 14.55
C LYS A 411 -4.19 13.32 15.77
N TYR A 412 -3.10 12.61 15.90
CA TYR A 412 -2.11 12.93 16.90
C TYR A 412 -1.35 14.16 16.41
N ASP A 413 -1.58 15.27 17.09
CA ASP A 413 -0.70 16.40 16.95
C ASP A 413 0.39 16.25 18.02
N TYR A 414 1.63 16.04 17.59
CA TYR A 414 2.79 15.92 18.46
C TYR A 414 3.07 17.15 19.30
N TYR A 415 2.49 18.28 18.93
CA TYR A 415 2.76 19.58 19.48
C TYR A 415 1.71 20.07 20.48
N ILE A 416 0.62 19.30 20.65
CA ILE A 416 -0.44 19.60 21.60
C ILE A 416 -0.25 18.76 22.85
N GLU A 417 -0.57 19.35 24.00
CA GLU A 417 -0.47 18.67 25.29
C GLU A 417 -1.09 17.25 25.28
N PRO A 418 -0.40 16.23 25.83
CA PRO A 418 -0.91 14.90 25.94
C PRO A 418 -2.30 14.92 26.63
N GLY A 419 -3.32 14.52 25.90
CA GLY A 419 -4.70 14.49 26.39
C GLY A 419 -5.68 15.45 25.70
N VAL A 420 -5.20 16.41 24.92
CA VAL A 420 -6.06 17.18 24.02
C VAL A 420 -6.25 16.39 22.73
N ARG A 421 -7.36 15.68 22.65
CA ARG A 421 -7.76 14.90 21.48
C ARG A 421 -8.76 15.69 20.68
N GLN A 422 -8.54 15.78 19.39
CA GLN A 422 -9.43 16.51 18.52
C GLN A 422 -10.29 15.57 17.71
N ASN A 423 -11.56 15.98 17.61
CA ASN A 423 -12.46 15.39 16.63
C ASN A 423 -12.13 15.97 15.27
N VAL A 424 -11.64 15.13 14.38
CA VAL A 424 -11.36 15.50 13.00
C VAL A 424 -12.54 15.11 12.14
N ARG A 425 -13.14 16.08 11.49
CA ARG A 425 -14.20 15.85 10.50
C ARG A 425 -13.64 15.99 9.10
N THR A 426 -13.72 14.94 8.32
CA THR A 426 -13.29 14.93 6.95
C THR A 426 -14.48 14.91 6.01
N TYR A 427 -14.44 15.77 4.99
CA TYR A 427 -15.37 15.80 3.86
C TYR A 427 -14.58 15.49 2.60
N TYR A 428 -15.13 14.68 1.73
CA TYR A 428 -14.43 14.32 0.50
C TYR A 428 -15.36 14.19 -0.70
N VAL A 429 -14.79 14.41 -1.87
CA VAL A 429 -15.39 14.12 -3.17
C VAL A 429 -14.34 13.41 -4.01
N ASN A 430 -14.72 12.26 -4.59
CA ASN A 430 -13.87 11.50 -5.49
C ASN A 430 -14.58 11.29 -6.80
N GLY A 431 -13.85 11.34 -7.90
CA GLY A 431 -14.38 11.07 -9.22
C GLY A 431 -13.42 10.28 -10.08
N ARG A 432 -13.93 9.40 -10.91
CA ARG A 432 -13.19 8.72 -11.96
C ARG A 432 -14.01 8.71 -13.23
N TYR A 433 -13.36 9.07 -14.34
CA TYR A 433 -13.97 9.09 -15.65
C TYR A 433 -13.04 8.49 -16.71
N PRO A 434 -13.44 7.42 -17.41
CA PRO A 434 -12.69 6.88 -18.53
C PRO A 434 -12.92 7.75 -19.77
N LEU A 435 -11.83 8.18 -20.42
CA LEU A 435 -11.84 8.94 -21.67
C LEU A 435 -11.77 8.05 -22.91
N GLY A 436 -11.94 6.76 -22.75
CA GLY A 436 -11.87 5.75 -23.79
C GLY A 436 -11.55 4.39 -23.21
N ARG A 437 -10.91 3.52 -24.02
CA ARG A 437 -10.55 2.17 -23.57
C ARG A 437 -9.30 2.16 -22.70
N SER A 438 -8.35 3.03 -23.02
CA SER A 438 -7.01 3.03 -22.43
C SER A 438 -6.74 4.21 -21.50
N LEU A 439 -7.48 5.31 -21.58
CA LEU A 439 -7.23 6.51 -20.80
C LEU A 439 -8.34 6.72 -19.76
N SER A 440 -7.94 6.99 -18.53
CA SER A 440 -8.86 7.44 -17.47
C SER A 440 -8.29 8.61 -16.70
N ILE A 441 -9.18 9.50 -16.25
CA ILE A 441 -8.87 10.58 -15.32
C ILE A 441 -9.54 10.31 -13.98
N ASN A 442 -8.89 10.71 -12.92
CA ASN A 442 -9.43 10.67 -11.56
C ASN A 442 -9.13 11.98 -10.86
N GLY A 443 -10.03 12.37 -9.98
CA GLY A 443 -9.85 13.53 -9.13
C GLY A 443 -10.38 13.24 -7.74
N SER A 444 -9.75 13.79 -6.73
CA SER A 444 -10.27 13.80 -5.37
C SER A 444 -10.01 15.15 -4.71
N TYR A 445 -10.96 15.57 -3.92
CA TYR A 445 -10.83 16.71 -3.02
C TYR A 445 -11.21 16.25 -1.62
N GLU A 446 -10.40 16.60 -0.65
CA GLU A 446 -10.59 16.29 0.76
C GLU A 446 -10.40 17.56 1.57
N TYR A 447 -11.36 17.84 2.45
CA TYR A 447 -11.30 18.90 3.43
C TYR A 447 -11.40 18.31 4.82
N GLU A 448 -10.38 18.51 5.61
CA GLU A 448 -10.32 18.06 6.98
C GLU A 448 -10.45 19.27 7.91
N HIS A 449 -11.46 19.22 8.77
CA HIS A 449 -11.69 20.23 9.79
C HIS A 449 -11.24 19.71 11.15
N SER A 450 -10.22 20.35 11.70
CA SER A 450 -9.68 20.08 13.04
C SER A 450 -9.28 21.43 13.69
N LEU A 451 -8.35 21.46 14.65
CA LEU A 451 -7.69 22.75 15.06
C LEU A 451 -7.02 23.44 13.89
N GLU A 452 -6.48 22.66 12.99
CA GLU A 452 -5.91 23.08 11.72
C GLU A 452 -6.82 22.57 10.61
N ASN A 453 -7.04 23.42 9.62
CA ASN A 453 -7.83 23.03 8.45
C ASN A 453 -6.88 22.53 7.36
N TYR A 454 -7.06 21.30 6.93
CA TYR A 454 -6.30 20.72 5.82
C TYR A 454 -7.17 20.59 4.59
N GLN A 455 -6.59 20.89 3.44
CA GLN A 455 -7.21 20.65 2.15
C GLN A 455 -6.24 19.88 1.27
N THR A 456 -6.74 18.83 0.61
CA THR A 456 -5.97 18.05 -0.34
C THR A 456 -6.74 17.92 -1.64
N LEU A 457 -6.14 18.37 -2.73
CA LEU A 457 -6.61 18.15 -4.09
C LEU A 457 -5.67 17.18 -4.79
N LYS A 458 -6.21 16.10 -5.35
CA LYS A 458 -5.46 15.15 -6.17
C LYS A 458 -6.09 15.08 -7.55
N LEU A 459 -5.30 15.27 -8.58
CA LEU A 459 -5.71 15.09 -9.98
C LEU A 459 -4.80 14.06 -10.62
N GLY A 460 -5.37 13.06 -11.23
CA GLY A 460 -4.60 11.98 -11.82
C GLY A 460 -5.11 11.58 -13.20
N MET A 461 -4.21 11.00 -13.97
CA MET A 461 -4.53 10.34 -15.22
C MET A 461 -3.80 9.00 -15.28
N ARG A 462 -4.40 8.03 -15.96
CA ARG A 462 -3.79 6.74 -16.22
C ARG A 462 -4.06 6.30 -17.64
N TYR A 463 -3.01 5.86 -18.31
CA TYR A 463 -3.05 5.28 -19.65
C TYR A 463 -2.61 3.84 -19.59
N ASP A 464 -3.50 2.93 -19.95
CA ASP A 464 -3.25 1.48 -20.03
C ASP A 464 -2.98 1.13 -21.51
N PHE A 465 -1.95 0.32 -21.80
CA PHE A 465 -1.54 -0.08 -23.15
C PHE A 465 -1.27 -1.57 -23.28
#